data_3eefdd337ab1587318ff8b9a683b3b7f
#
_entry.id   3eefdd337ab1587318ff8b9a683b3b7f
#
_cell.length_a   1.000
_cell.length_b   1.000
_cell.length_c   1.000
_cell.angle_alpha   90.00
_cell.angle_beta   90.00
_cell.angle_gamma   90.00
#
_symmetry.space_group_name_H-M   'P 1'
#
loop_
_entity.id
_entity.type
_entity.pdbx_description
1 polymer ?
#
loop_
_entity_poly.entity_id
_entity_poly.type
_entity_poly.pdbx_seq_one_letter_code
_entity_poly.pdbx_strand_id
1 'polypeptide(L)'
;GVVAKEIKGQYETHGLQFYFAGMMVLTLCSSIYLMDDMLQTADDYRIYGEEGMGSGYIAGAEYLPYGADASLFWPHDPYAAETVNITDYHKDGIKIDMHCENRGDKTETVELPLLYYYGYRAYDKTTGQELTITTSDNYAVCVEVPAGYDGTVQVTFRSPWYWRVAEAVSWLSLLGLIAGVTLEKRRERKA
;
A
#
# COMPACT_ATOMS: atom_id res chain seq x y z
N GLY A 1 -40.22 -6.19 41.94
CA GLY A 1 -38.74 -6.30 41.80
C GLY A 1 -38.31 -6.78 40.42
N VAL A 2 -38.92 -7.86 39.89
CA VAL A 2 -38.49 -8.49 38.62
C VAL A 2 -38.82 -7.64 37.42
N VAL A 3 -40.02 -7.08 37.32
CA VAL A 3 -40.48 -6.22 36.20
C VAL A 3 -39.64 -4.94 36.05
N ALA A 4 -39.24 -4.32 37.17
CA ALA A 4 -38.42 -3.12 37.15
C ALA A 4 -36.98 -3.39 36.65
N LYS A 5 -36.44 -4.61 36.89
CA LYS A 5 -35.14 -5.04 36.45
C LYS A 5 -35.11 -5.35 34.95
N GLU A 6 -36.20 -5.92 34.46
CA GLU A 6 -36.41 -6.23 33.04
C GLU A 6 -36.57 -4.95 32.19
N ILE A 7 -37.35 -4.00 32.65
CA ILE A 7 -37.53 -2.69 32.04
C ILE A 7 -36.20 -1.92 32.01
N LYS A 8 -35.43 -1.92 33.11
CA LYS A 8 -34.13 -1.24 33.18
C LYS A 8 -33.10 -1.84 32.19
N GLY A 9 -33.08 -3.16 32.09
CA GLY A 9 -32.20 -3.85 31.11
C GLY A 9 -32.57 -3.52 29.66
N GLN A 10 -33.86 -3.37 29.37
CA GLN A 10 -34.36 -3.04 28.06
C GLN A 10 -34.02 -1.59 27.67
N TYR A 11 -34.11 -0.65 28.60
CA TYR A 11 -33.70 0.75 28.37
C TYR A 11 -32.18 0.90 28.18
N GLU A 12 -31.36 0.15 28.90
CA GLU A 12 -29.89 0.17 28.75
C GLU A 12 -29.46 -0.39 27.38
N THR A 13 -30.09 -1.46 26.88
CA THR A 13 -29.84 -2.02 25.55
C THR A 13 -30.27 -1.10 24.42
N HIS A 14 -31.43 -0.47 24.54
CA HIS A 14 -31.88 0.50 23.53
C HIS A 14 -31.05 1.79 23.56
N GLY A 15 -30.64 2.28 24.72
CA GLY A 15 -29.74 3.42 24.83
C GLY A 15 -28.41 3.20 24.13
N LEU A 16 -27.82 2.02 24.27
CA LEU A 16 -26.60 1.64 23.60
C LEU A 16 -26.77 1.55 22.07
N GLN A 17 -27.89 0.99 21.61
CA GLN A 17 -28.22 0.92 20.19
C GLN A 17 -28.38 2.31 19.56
N PHE A 18 -29.09 3.23 20.25
CA PHE A 18 -29.20 4.62 19.80
C PHE A 18 -27.86 5.35 19.78
N TYR A 19 -26.99 5.10 20.77
CA TYR A 19 -25.64 5.66 20.78
C TYR A 19 -24.82 5.19 19.58
N PHE A 20 -24.79 3.89 19.30
CA PHE A 20 -24.09 3.36 18.13
C PHE A 20 -24.68 3.84 16.81
N ALA A 21 -26.00 3.91 16.71
CA ALA A 21 -26.67 4.46 15.54
C ALA A 21 -26.31 5.94 15.31
N GLY A 22 -26.28 6.73 16.39
CA GLY A 22 -25.87 8.14 16.33
C GLY A 22 -24.42 8.31 15.90
N MET A 23 -23.51 7.52 16.46
CA MET A 23 -22.09 7.51 16.06
C MET A 23 -21.93 7.12 14.60
N MET A 24 -22.68 6.12 14.13
CA MET A 24 -22.64 5.66 12.75
C MET A 24 -23.14 6.75 11.78
N VAL A 25 -24.22 7.45 12.13
CA VAL A 25 -24.74 8.59 11.36
C VAL A 25 -23.71 9.72 11.31
N LEU A 26 -23.10 10.09 12.43
CA LEU A 26 -22.05 11.12 12.46
C LEU A 26 -20.86 10.76 11.59
N THR A 27 -20.41 9.51 11.65
CA THR A 27 -19.31 9.02 10.80
C THR A 27 -19.69 9.09 9.32
N LEU A 28 -20.89 8.64 8.96
CA LEU A 28 -21.39 8.73 7.59
C LEU A 28 -21.51 10.18 7.11
N CYS A 29 -22.05 11.08 7.93
CA CYS A 29 -22.16 12.49 7.55
C CYS A 29 -20.79 13.14 7.31
N SER A 30 -19.80 12.87 8.16
CA SER A 30 -18.44 13.37 7.95
C SER A 30 -17.77 12.77 6.71
N SER A 31 -18.03 11.48 6.45
CA SER A 31 -17.50 10.80 5.26
C SER A 31 -18.15 11.33 3.97
N ILE A 32 -19.46 11.62 3.98
CA ILE A 32 -20.16 12.19 2.82
C ILE A 32 -19.58 13.55 2.44
N TYR A 33 -19.31 14.41 3.43
CA TYR A 33 -18.71 15.71 3.17
C TYR A 33 -17.32 15.57 2.49
N LEU A 34 -16.46 14.69 3.02
CA LEU A 34 -15.15 14.41 2.42
C LEU A 34 -15.27 13.81 1.00
N MET A 35 -16.23 12.89 0.81
CA MET A 35 -16.47 12.29 -0.50
C MET A 35 -17.02 13.32 -1.51
N ASP A 36 -17.88 14.23 -1.08
CA ASP A 36 -18.40 15.29 -1.94
C ASP A 36 -17.29 16.24 -2.37
N ASP A 37 -16.42 16.66 -1.45
CA ASP A 37 -15.24 17.46 -1.74
C ASP A 37 -14.30 16.76 -2.73
N MET A 38 -14.01 15.47 -2.51
CA MET A 38 -13.20 14.67 -3.42
C MET A 38 -13.83 14.51 -4.81
N LEU A 39 -15.17 14.43 -4.90
CA LEU A 39 -15.85 14.33 -6.18
C LEU A 39 -15.87 15.64 -6.94
N GLN A 40 -16.03 16.78 -6.24
CA GLN A 40 -16.00 18.12 -6.84
C GLN A 40 -14.61 18.51 -7.32
N THR A 41 -13.57 18.02 -6.63
CA THR A 41 -12.16 18.24 -6.96
C THR A 41 -11.52 17.01 -7.61
N ALA A 42 -12.32 16.11 -8.17
CA ALA A 42 -11.85 14.84 -8.73
C ALA A 42 -10.76 15.01 -9.80
N ASP A 43 -10.81 16.09 -10.57
CA ASP A 43 -9.81 16.37 -11.59
C ASP A 43 -8.47 16.78 -10.95
N ASP A 44 -8.48 17.44 -9.80
CA ASP A 44 -7.27 17.76 -9.03
C ASP A 44 -6.64 16.53 -8.38
N TYR A 45 -7.46 15.53 -8.01
CA TYR A 45 -7.01 14.25 -7.44
C TYR A 45 -6.70 13.18 -8.49
N ARG A 46 -7.12 13.36 -9.75
CA ARG A 46 -6.77 12.49 -10.88
C ARG A 46 -5.35 12.70 -11.43
N ILE A 47 -4.51 13.40 -10.70
CA ILE A 47 -3.09 13.58 -11.00
C ILE A 47 -2.34 12.22 -11.13
N TYR A 48 -2.94 11.16 -10.63
CA TYR A 48 -2.45 9.77 -10.71
C TYR A 48 -2.98 8.98 -11.92
N GLY A 49 -3.45 9.67 -12.95
CA GLY A 49 -3.94 9.07 -14.19
C GLY A 49 -2.86 8.35 -15.01
N GLU A 50 -3.21 7.97 -16.23
CA GLU A 50 -2.36 7.20 -17.16
C GLU A 50 -0.98 7.82 -17.43
N GLU A 51 -0.82 9.11 -17.20
CA GLU A 51 0.44 9.86 -17.37
C GLU A 51 1.33 9.84 -16.11
N GLY A 52 0.96 9.10 -15.08
CA GLY A 52 1.68 9.08 -13.80
C GLY A 52 1.49 10.38 -13.01
N MET A 53 2.43 10.72 -12.12
CA MET A 53 2.40 11.99 -11.38
C MET A 53 2.73 13.17 -12.30
N GLY A 54 1.94 13.34 -13.35
CA GLY A 54 2.06 14.50 -14.24
C GLY A 54 1.68 15.78 -13.49
N SER A 55 2.36 16.85 -13.74
CA SER A 55 2.19 18.22 -13.24
C SER A 55 3.06 18.65 -12.05
N GLY A 56 3.99 17.83 -11.60
CA GLY A 56 5.00 18.31 -10.66
C GLY A 56 4.52 18.50 -9.22
N TYR A 57 3.36 17.98 -8.89
CA TYR A 57 2.82 18.06 -7.55
C TYR A 57 2.55 16.67 -6.99
N ILE A 58 3.27 16.28 -5.94
CA ILE A 58 2.96 15.10 -5.16
C ILE A 58 2.10 15.58 -3.99
N ALA A 59 0.78 15.31 -4.06
CA ALA A 59 -0.05 15.43 -2.88
C ALA A 59 0.48 14.43 -1.84
N GLY A 60 0.93 14.93 -0.68
CA GLY A 60 1.55 14.08 0.32
C GLY A 60 3.08 14.05 0.26
N ALA A 61 3.72 15.04 -0.35
CA ALA A 61 5.18 15.20 -0.31
C ALA A 61 5.72 15.26 1.14
N GLU A 62 4.89 15.67 2.10
CA GLU A 62 5.16 15.65 3.53
C GLU A 62 5.38 14.23 4.11
N TYR A 63 4.96 13.19 3.40
CA TYR A 63 5.18 11.79 3.77
C TYR A 63 6.45 11.20 3.17
N LEU A 64 7.17 11.96 2.35
CA LEU A 64 8.47 11.53 1.85
C LEU A 64 9.53 11.61 2.96
N PRO A 65 10.59 10.79 2.89
CA PRO A 65 11.74 10.91 3.77
C PRO A 65 12.32 12.33 3.73
N TYR A 66 12.81 12.81 4.86
CA TYR A 66 13.42 14.12 4.92
C TYR A 66 14.61 14.22 3.95
N GLY A 67 14.58 15.22 3.09
CA GLY A 67 15.62 15.45 2.07
C GLY A 67 15.35 14.74 0.74
N ALA A 68 14.28 13.95 0.61
CA ALA A 68 13.90 13.39 -0.67
C ALA A 68 13.42 14.48 -1.64
N ASP A 69 13.90 14.44 -2.87
CA ASP A 69 13.43 15.31 -3.94
C ASP A 69 12.23 14.63 -4.65
N ALA A 70 11.05 15.20 -4.46
CA ALA A 70 9.81 14.68 -5.02
C ALA A 70 9.84 14.60 -6.55
N SER A 71 10.59 15.49 -7.22
CA SER A 71 10.67 15.53 -8.68
C SER A 71 11.30 14.28 -9.29
N LEU A 72 12.14 13.57 -8.53
CA LEU A 72 12.78 12.33 -8.97
C LEU A 72 11.84 11.12 -9.02
N PHE A 73 10.62 11.25 -8.49
CA PHE A 73 9.60 10.19 -8.57
C PHE A 73 8.59 10.43 -9.68
N TRP A 74 8.76 11.49 -10.47
CA TRP A 74 7.95 11.69 -11.66
C TRP A 74 8.21 10.60 -12.69
N PRO A 75 7.26 10.36 -13.61
CA PRO A 75 7.47 9.39 -14.66
C PRO A 75 8.70 9.74 -15.48
N HIS A 76 9.68 8.89 -15.45
CA HIS A 76 10.88 8.96 -16.27
C HIS A 76 11.40 7.53 -16.49
N ASP A 77 12.25 7.39 -17.48
CA ASP A 77 12.98 6.14 -17.69
C ASP A 77 13.98 5.90 -16.56
N PRO A 78 14.31 4.65 -16.27
CA PRO A 78 15.32 4.32 -15.28
C PRO A 78 16.65 5.02 -15.56
N TYR A 79 17.33 5.48 -14.50
CA TYR A 79 18.69 5.99 -14.61
C TYR A 79 19.70 4.87 -14.45
N ALA A 80 20.62 4.75 -15.39
CA ALA A 80 21.69 3.76 -15.37
C ALA A 80 23.00 4.34 -15.90
N ALA A 81 24.11 3.68 -15.60
CA ALA A 81 25.38 4.00 -16.22
C ALA A 81 25.33 3.72 -17.75
N GLU A 82 26.18 4.40 -18.53
CA GLU A 82 26.26 4.21 -19.99
C GLU A 82 26.58 2.76 -20.41
N THR A 83 27.15 1.98 -19.52
CA THR A 83 27.47 0.54 -19.72
C THR A 83 26.26 -0.35 -19.63
N VAL A 84 25.14 0.14 -19.06
CA VAL A 84 23.90 -0.63 -18.90
C VAL A 84 22.88 -0.15 -19.93
N ASN A 85 22.53 -1.04 -20.84
CA ASN A 85 21.46 -0.79 -21.80
C ASN A 85 20.13 -1.32 -21.24
N ILE A 86 19.11 -0.47 -21.20
CA ILE A 86 17.77 -0.81 -20.72
C ILE A 86 16.82 -0.74 -21.90
N THR A 87 16.08 -1.84 -22.12
CA THR A 87 15.04 -1.93 -23.15
C THR A 87 13.77 -2.56 -22.55
N ASP A 88 12.68 -2.51 -23.31
CA ASP A 88 11.39 -3.08 -22.91
C ASP A 88 10.93 -2.66 -21.50
N TYR A 89 11.24 -1.40 -21.14
CA TYR A 89 10.82 -0.84 -19.87
C TYR A 89 9.29 -0.68 -19.81
N HIS A 90 8.71 -1.32 -18.82
CA HIS A 90 7.28 -1.22 -18.54
C HIS A 90 7.03 -1.08 -17.04
N LYS A 91 6.36 -0.01 -16.65
CA LYS A 91 5.95 0.26 -15.27
C LYS A 91 4.45 0.16 -15.14
N ASP A 92 4.01 -0.67 -14.21
CA ASP A 92 2.60 -0.82 -13.81
C ASP A 92 2.50 -0.64 -12.29
N GLY A 93 2.19 0.60 -11.87
CA GLY A 93 2.16 1.00 -10.47
C GLY A 93 3.50 0.75 -9.77
N ILE A 94 3.52 -0.22 -8.87
CA ILE A 94 4.70 -0.62 -8.08
C ILE A 94 5.52 -1.75 -8.72
N LYS A 95 5.10 -2.23 -9.87
CA LYS A 95 5.76 -3.30 -10.61
C LYS A 95 6.48 -2.71 -11.80
N ILE A 96 7.72 -3.13 -12.00
CA ILE A 96 8.53 -2.78 -13.17
C ILE A 96 9.06 -4.07 -13.78
N ASP A 97 8.88 -4.19 -15.10
CA ASP A 97 9.56 -5.18 -15.94
C ASP A 97 10.49 -4.41 -16.89
N MET A 98 11.73 -4.83 -17.04
CA MET A 98 12.69 -4.21 -17.94
C MET A 98 13.74 -5.23 -18.38
N HIS A 99 14.23 -5.12 -19.59
CA HIS A 99 15.38 -5.90 -20.03
C HIS A 99 16.66 -5.08 -19.81
N CYS A 100 17.62 -5.66 -19.09
CA CYS A 100 18.90 -5.02 -18.75
C CYS A 100 20.05 -5.81 -19.36
N GLU A 101 20.94 -5.11 -20.05
CA GLU A 101 22.22 -5.66 -20.54
C GLU A 101 23.36 -4.82 -19.97
N ASN A 102 24.13 -5.38 -19.04
CA ASN A 102 25.33 -4.73 -18.51
C ASN A 102 26.56 -5.19 -19.27
N ARG A 103 27.09 -4.34 -20.17
CA ARG A 103 28.26 -4.59 -20.97
C ARG A 103 29.56 -4.22 -20.26
N GLY A 104 29.47 -3.68 -19.06
CA GLY A 104 30.60 -3.29 -18.23
C GLY A 104 31.27 -4.48 -17.54
N ASP A 105 32.42 -4.23 -16.96
CA ASP A 105 33.23 -5.18 -16.19
C ASP A 105 32.92 -5.11 -14.67
N LYS A 106 31.98 -4.27 -14.28
CA LYS A 106 31.57 -4.05 -12.89
C LYS A 106 30.05 -4.22 -12.72
N THR A 107 29.65 -4.46 -11.48
CA THR A 107 28.24 -4.33 -11.10
C THR A 107 27.86 -2.85 -11.16
N GLU A 108 26.78 -2.56 -11.85
CA GLU A 108 26.24 -1.21 -12.01
C GLU A 108 24.87 -1.12 -11.35
N THR A 109 24.51 0.09 -10.96
CA THR A 109 23.25 0.36 -10.29
C THR A 109 22.27 1.00 -11.26
N VAL A 110 21.06 0.47 -11.31
CA VAL A 110 19.92 1.03 -12.04
C VAL A 110 18.96 1.65 -11.05
N GLU A 111 18.79 2.97 -11.07
CA GLU A 111 17.84 3.71 -10.25
C GLU A 111 16.48 3.76 -10.95
N LEU A 112 15.42 3.43 -10.20
CA LEU A 112 14.05 3.34 -10.69
C LEU A 112 13.19 4.48 -10.12
N PRO A 113 12.19 4.98 -10.86
CA PRO A 113 11.27 6.01 -10.38
C PRO A 113 10.25 5.41 -9.38
N LEU A 114 10.74 4.85 -8.29
CA LEU A 114 9.98 4.26 -7.20
C LEU A 114 10.62 4.64 -5.86
N LEU A 115 9.81 5.15 -4.94
CA LEU A 115 10.27 5.36 -3.56
C LEU A 115 10.55 4.01 -2.90
N TYR A 116 11.72 3.89 -2.27
CA TYR A 116 12.11 2.64 -1.61
C TYR A 116 11.28 2.36 -0.36
N TYR A 117 10.73 1.16 -0.30
CA TYR A 117 10.13 0.58 0.89
C TYR A 117 10.69 -0.81 1.16
N TYR A 118 10.76 -1.17 2.44
CA TYR A 118 11.18 -2.50 2.84
C TYR A 118 10.18 -3.55 2.36
N GLY A 119 10.50 -4.24 1.31
CA GLY A 119 9.61 -5.24 0.68
C GLY A 119 9.73 -5.28 -0.83
N TYR A 120 10.39 -4.29 -1.44
CA TYR A 120 10.77 -4.42 -2.84
C TYR A 120 11.77 -5.56 -3.02
N ARG A 121 11.56 -6.32 -4.10
CA ARG A 121 12.42 -7.41 -4.55
C ARG A 121 12.62 -7.30 -6.04
N ALA A 122 13.83 -7.61 -6.49
CA ALA A 122 14.18 -7.72 -7.89
C ALA A 122 14.55 -9.16 -8.22
N TYR A 123 14.06 -9.65 -9.34
CA TYR A 123 14.33 -11.02 -9.82
C TYR A 123 14.63 -10.99 -11.30
N ASP A 124 15.58 -11.81 -11.72
CA ASP A 124 15.65 -12.22 -13.09
C ASP A 124 14.43 -13.08 -13.44
N LYS A 125 13.64 -12.64 -14.41
CA LYS A 125 12.35 -13.28 -14.75
C LYS A 125 12.54 -14.66 -15.39
N THR A 126 13.70 -14.91 -15.99
CA THR A 126 14.01 -16.16 -16.68
C THR A 126 14.56 -17.20 -15.74
N THR A 127 15.51 -16.80 -14.90
CA THR A 127 16.21 -17.72 -13.99
C THR A 127 15.56 -17.79 -12.60
N GLY A 128 14.79 -16.77 -12.22
CA GLY A 128 14.25 -16.61 -10.88
C GLY A 128 15.30 -16.18 -9.83
N GLN A 129 16.51 -15.85 -10.27
CA GLN A 129 17.57 -15.39 -9.39
C GLN A 129 17.20 -14.03 -8.81
N GLU A 130 17.36 -13.88 -7.50
CA GLU A 130 17.16 -12.59 -6.82
C GLU A 130 18.37 -11.68 -7.07
N LEU A 131 18.08 -10.42 -7.46
CA LEU A 131 19.06 -9.36 -7.60
C LEU A 131 19.03 -8.46 -6.36
N THR A 132 20.17 -7.89 -6.01
CA THR A 132 20.28 -7.00 -4.86
C THR A 132 19.49 -5.72 -5.11
N ILE A 133 18.70 -5.31 -4.12
CA ILE A 133 18.06 -3.99 -4.08
C ILE A 133 18.74 -3.15 -3.01
N THR A 134 19.07 -1.93 -3.39
CA THR A 134 19.59 -0.87 -2.52
C THR A 134 18.73 0.38 -2.65
N THR A 135 19.12 1.44 -1.98
CA THR A 135 18.46 2.74 -2.08
C THR A 135 19.47 3.81 -2.50
N SER A 136 19.04 4.75 -3.34
CA SER A 136 19.84 5.94 -3.66
C SER A 136 19.80 6.95 -2.51
N ASP A 137 20.62 8.00 -2.61
CA ASP A 137 20.62 9.13 -1.69
C ASP A 137 19.26 9.85 -1.65
N ASN A 138 18.48 9.74 -2.72
CA ASN A 138 17.12 10.26 -2.82
C ASN A 138 16.04 9.25 -2.40
N TYR A 139 16.40 8.15 -1.76
CA TYR A 139 15.48 7.09 -1.35
C TYR A 139 14.76 6.38 -2.51
N ALA A 140 15.28 6.44 -3.72
CA ALA A 140 14.76 5.67 -4.85
C ALA A 140 15.20 4.21 -4.78
N VAL A 141 14.40 3.32 -5.37
CA VAL A 141 14.75 1.90 -5.52
C VAL A 141 15.89 1.78 -6.51
N CYS A 142 16.97 1.14 -6.09
CA CYS A 142 18.12 0.83 -6.92
C CYS A 142 18.30 -0.69 -7.06
N VAL A 143 18.51 -1.17 -8.28
CA VAL A 143 18.80 -2.57 -8.57
C VAL A 143 20.24 -2.70 -9.00
N GLU A 144 21.00 -3.60 -8.35
CA GLU A 144 22.36 -3.93 -8.75
C GLU A 144 22.35 -4.96 -9.88
N VAL A 145 22.88 -4.56 -11.02
CA VAL A 145 22.98 -5.39 -12.22
C VAL A 145 24.44 -5.87 -12.38
N PRO A 146 24.72 -7.16 -12.20
CA PRO A 146 26.09 -7.69 -12.25
C PRO A 146 26.78 -7.45 -13.59
N ALA A 147 28.11 -7.46 -13.59
CA ALA A 147 28.91 -7.40 -14.80
C ALA A 147 28.53 -8.54 -15.78
N GLY A 148 28.37 -8.22 -17.06
CA GLY A 148 28.00 -9.17 -18.09
C GLY A 148 26.58 -9.74 -17.98
N TYR A 149 25.74 -9.15 -17.15
CA TYR A 149 24.33 -9.55 -17.04
C TYR A 149 23.56 -9.20 -18.31
N ASP A 150 22.76 -10.14 -18.80
CA ASP A 150 21.84 -9.95 -19.92
C ASP A 150 20.54 -10.72 -19.61
N GLY A 151 19.48 -9.99 -19.26
CA GLY A 151 18.24 -10.63 -18.82
C GLY A 151 17.11 -9.67 -18.53
N THR A 152 15.94 -10.25 -18.26
CA THR A 152 14.74 -9.48 -17.90
C THR A 152 14.61 -9.38 -16.39
N VAL A 153 14.74 -8.17 -15.87
CA VAL A 153 14.59 -7.86 -14.46
C VAL A 153 13.13 -7.51 -14.18
N GLN A 154 12.56 -8.16 -13.18
CA GLN A 154 11.26 -7.80 -12.62
C GLN A 154 11.44 -7.25 -11.21
N VAL A 155 10.97 -6.04 -10.99
CA VAL A 155 10.90 -5.43 -9.65
C VAL A 155 9.46 -5.42 -9.18
N THR A 156 9.22 -5.89 -7.97
CA THR A 156 7.89 -5.97 -7.37
C THR A 156 7.94 -5.79 -5.86
N PHE A 157 6.85 -5.32 -5.27
CA PHE A 157 6.71 -5.23 -3.82
C PHE A 157 6.12 -6.52 -3.25
N ARG A 158 6.77 -7.07 -2.22
CA ARG A 158 6.24 -8.18 -1.44
C ARG A 158 6.02 -7.74 0.00
N SER A 159 4.78 -7.85 0.45
CA SER A 159 4.43 -7.55 1.85
C SER A 159 5.31 -8.36 2.81
N PRO A 160 5.92 -7.73 3.81
CA PRO A 160 6.66 -8.43 4.86
C PRO A 160 5.78 -9.47 5.56
N TRP A 161 6.40 -10.56 6.03
CA TRP A 161 5.67 -11.68 6.66
C TRP A 161 4.83 -11.25 7.86
N TYR A 162 5.29 -10.26 8.63
CA TYR A 162 4.58 -9.76 9.79
C TYR A 162 3.26 -9.04 9.45
N TRP A 163 3.11 -8.51 8.23
CA TRP A 163 1.82 -8.01 7.75
C TRP A 163 0.81 -9.14 7.61
N ARG A 164 1.26 -10.29 7.10
CA ARG A 164 0.40 -11.49 7.00
C ARG A 164 -0.02 -12.01 8.37
N VAL A 165 0.87 -11.93 9.36
CA VAL A 165 0.52 -12.26 10.75
C VAL A 165 -0.51 -11.27 11.29
N ALA A 166 -0.34 -9.98 11.08
CA ALA A 166 -1.30 -8.96 11.50
C ALA A 166 -2.68 -9.16 10.85
N GLU A 167 -2.72 -9.46 9.56
CA GLU A 167 -3.96 -9.82 8.85
C GLU A 167 -4.64 -11.04 9.49
N ALA A 168 -3.89 -12.11 9.76
CA ALA A 168 -4.43 -13.31 10.37
C ALA A 168 -4.99 -13.04 11.77
N VAL A 169 -4.29 -12.27 12.61
CA VAL A 169 -4.76 -11.86 13.93
C VAL A 169 -6.05 -11.04 13.82
N SER A 170 -6.14 -10.13 12.86
CA SER A 170 -7.34 -9.32 12.63
C SER A 170 -8.55 -10.19 12.27
N TRP A 171 -8.37 -11.16 11.36
CA TRP A 171 -9.43 -12.10 10.99
C TRP A 171 -9.86 -12.99 12.15
N LEU A 172 -8.91 -13.52 12.92
CA LEU A 172 -9.21 -14.34 14.10
C LEU A 172 -9.97 -13.55 15.17
N SER A 173 -9.60 -12.29 15.37
CA SER A 173 -10.30 -11.41 16.32
C SER A 173 -11.74 -11.15 15.88
N LEU A 174 -11.96 -10.90 14.59
CA LEU A 174 -13.29 -10.70 14.03
C LEU A 174 -14.16 -11.96 14.18
N LEU A 175 -13.62 -13.13 13.84
CA LEU A 175 -14.31 -14.40 14.00
C LEU A 175 -14.62 -14.71 15.47
N GLY A 176 -13.69 -14.43 16.37
CA GLY A 176 -13.89 -14.55 17.82
C GLY A 176 -15.02 -13.67 18.33
N LEU A 177 -15.09 -12.42 17.87
CA LEU A 177 -16.16 -11.51 18.21
C LEU A 177 -17.53 -12.03 17.73
N ILE A 178 -17.62 -12.44 16.47
CA ILE A 178 -18.84 -13.01 15.90
C ILE A 178 -19.28 -14.25 16.67
N ALA A 179 -18.36 -15.16 16.98
CA ALA A 179 -18.65 -16.36 17.76
C ALA A 179 -19.13 -16.00 19.17
N GLY A 180 -18.49 -15.06 19.85
CA GLY A 180 -18.88 -14.59 21.17
C GLY A 180 -20.32 -14.07 21.19
N VAL A 181 -20.64 -13.14 20.28
CA VAL A 181 -22.00 -12.56 20.17
C VAL A 181 -23.06 -13.64 19.85
N THR A 182 -22.72 -14.59 18.97
CA THR A 182 -23.67 -15.66 18.60
C THR A 182 -23.90 -16.65 19.75
N LEU A 183 -22.87 -16.95 20.52
CA LEU A 183 -22.98 -17.83 21.69
C LEU A 183 -23.79 -17.16 22.81
N GLU A 184 -23.57 -15.89 23.05
CA GLU A 184 -24.34 -15.12 24.02
C GLU A 184 -25.85 -15.10 23.69
N LYS A 185 -26.20 -14.75 22.45
CA LYS A 185 -27.59 -14.79 21.96
C LYS A 185 -28.23 -16.19 22.07
N ARG A 186 -27.43 -17.26 21.88
CA ARG A 186 -27.94 -18.63 22.03
C ARG A 186 -28.18 -18.98 23.51
N ARG A 187 -27.39 -18.46 24.44
CA ARG A 187 -27.58 -18.64 25.89
C ARG A 187 -28.86 -17.94 26.38
N GLU A 188 -29.04 -16.68 25.95
CA GLU A 188 -30.24 -15.90 26.29
C GLU A 188 -31.55 -16.56 25.82
N ARG A 189 -31.53 -17.23 24.65
CA ARG A 189 -32.72 -17.93 24.13
C ARG A 189 -33.04 -19.24 24.85
N LYS A 190 -32.11 -19.78 25.64
CA LYS A 190 -32.29 -21.01 26.37
C LYS A 190 -32.60 -20.82 27.86
N ALA A 191 -32.43 -19.62 28.36
CA ALA A 191 -32.77 -19.17 29.70
C ALA A 191 -34.20 -18.59 29.75
#